data_119660c0987d3fe9618a1b8deebc28bc
#
_entry.id   119660c0987d3fe9618a1b8deebc28bc
#
_cell.length_a   1.000
_cell.length_b   1.000
_cell.length_c   1.000
_cell.angle_alpha   90.00
_cell.angle_beta   90.00
_cell.angle_gamma   90.00
#
_symmetry.space_group_name_H-M   'P 1'
#
loop_
_entity.id
_entity.type
_entity.pdbx_description
1 polymer ?
#
loop_
_entity_poly.entity_id
_entity_poly.type
_entity_poly.pdbx_seq_one_letter_code
_entity_poly.pdbx_strand_id
1 'polypeptide(L)'
;VIDFAYEYDKAGFDTYFALATFKKEGSRKVDNVEQLRTFFLDLDCGPNKDYPNQPEAIVALKGFCEKLSLPKPLLVNSGNGVHVYWFLSQPVNLDEWLRTARVLKRSCLKYKLLADAAVTADAARVLRIPETHNYKSDPPSKVIFLGMDVPEPIPLDKFTGYFDSELIPVATKHIPAGSNAVMDVLLGNRKNIFKDILIKTSAGNGCEQLKNILLNQEEISEPLWRAGLSIAKFCDDGKKAAHLLSKNHSEYTPQDTMKKMDLIKGPYGCDSFDGLNPNVCRECPNWGKIKSPISLGSRIKEATEEDNIVEAPSMDLPCLLYTSPSPRD
;
A
#
# COMPACT_ATOMS: atom_id res chain seq x y z
N VAL A 1 -7.37 8.17 -29.46
CA VAL A 1 -7.23 7.14 -28.38
C VAL A 1 -8.44 6.22 -28.37
N ILE A 2 -9.65 6.77 -28.39
CA ILE A 2 -10.90 5.97 -28.36
C ILE A 2 -11.00 5.09 -29.62
N ASP A 3 -10.80 5.65 -30.83
CA ASP A 3 -10.82 4.91 -32.09
C ASP A 3 -9.85 3.73 -32.08
N PHE A 4 -8.65 3.94 -31.56
CA PHE A 4 -7.62 2.91 -31.42
C PHE A 4 -8.08 1.76 -30.50
N ALA A 5 -8.76 2.07 -29.39
CA ALA A 5 -9.28 1.05 -28.49
C ALA A 5 -10.35 0.17 -29.18
N TYR A 6 -11.21 0.78 -29.98
CA TYR A 6 -12.23 0.04 -30.76
C TYR A 6 -11.65 -0.81 -31.88
N GLU A 7 -10.55 -0.39 -32.52
CA GLU A 7 -9.84 -1.21 -33.49
C GLU A 7 -9.26 -2.48 -32.87
N TYR A 8 -8.63 -2.37 -31.70
CA TYR A 8 -8.13 -3.53 -30.96
C TYR A 8 -9.25 -4.42 -30.43
N ASP A 9 -10.35 -3.84 -29.96
CA ASP A 9 -11.54 -4.59 -29.54
C ASP A 9 -12.10 -5.41 -30.70
N LYS A 10 -12.28 -4.81 -31.88
CA LYS A 10 -12.72 -5.52 -33.09
C LYS A 10 -11.77 -6.65 -33.52
N ALA A 11 -10.48 -6.52 -33.19
CA ALA A 11 -9.49 -7.55 -33.46
C ALA A 11 -9.45 -8.65 -32.38
N GLY A 12 -10.34 -8.62 -31.38
CA GLY A 12 -10.49 -9.63 -30.35
C GLY A 12 -9.56 -9.44 -29.13
N PHE A 13 -9.06 -8.22 -28.92
CA PHE A 13 -8.19 -7.93 -27.77
C PHE A 13 -8.93 -7.22 -26.62
N ASP A 14 -8.67 -7.65 -25.41
CA ASP A 14 -9.07 -6.91 -24.21
C ASP A 14 -8.45 -5.51 -24.19
N THR A 15 -9.27 -4.48 -24.05
CA THR A 15 -8.82 -3.08 -24.03
C THR A 15 -9.01 -2.44 -22.66
N TYR A 16 -8.03 -1.65 -22.27
CA TYR A 16 -7.98 -1.03 -20.93
C TYR A 16 -7.55 0.43 -21.02
N PHE A 17 -7.99 1.24 -20.09
CA PHE A 17 -7.48 2.60 -19.90
C PHE A 17 -6.92 2.78 -18.48
N ALA A 18 -5.90 3.63 -18.37
CA ALA A 18 -5.35 4.02 -17.08
C ALA A 18 -6.23 5.09 -16.42
N LEU A 19 -6.38 5.00 -15.09
CA LEU A 19 -7.16 5.93 -14.29
C LEU A 19 -6.34 7.11 -13.77
N ALA A 20 -5.06 7.16 -14.13
CA ALA A 20 -4.10 8.19 -13.76
C ALA A 20 -3.46 8.83 -14.99
N THR A 21 -2.96 10.06 -14.85
CA THR A 21 -1.94 10.64 -15.74
C THR A 21 -0.54 10.27 -15.26
N PHE A 22 0.43 10.29 -16.18
CA PHE A 22 1.81 9.87 -15.91
C PHE A 22 2.78 10.98 -16.28
N LYS A 23 3.84 11.14 -15.47
CA LYS A 23 4.89 12.16 -15.65
C LYS A 23 5.71 11.97 -16.93
N LYS A 24 5.90 10.71 -17.33
CA LYS A 24 6.71 10.31 -18.49
C LYS A 24 6.03 9.18 -19.24
N GLU A 25 6.18 9.17 -20.55
CA GLU A 25 5.75 8.07 -21.40
C GLU A 25 6.50 6.75 -21.13
N GLY A 26 5.93 5.64 -21.57
CA GLY A 26 6.56 4.31 -21.53
C GLY A 26 6.56 3.60 -20.18
N SER A 27 6.06 4.21 -19.12
CA SER A 27 5.98 3.56 -17.81
C SER A 27 4.68 3.84 -17.09
N ARG A 28 4.00 2.78 -16.67
CA ARG A 28 2.77 2.83 -15.85
C ARG A 28 3.02 2.43 -14.39
N LYS A 29 4.24 2.63 -13.89
CA LYS A 29 4.56 2.36 -12.49
C LYS A 29 4.00 3.45 -11.58
N VAL A 30 3.73 3.13 -10.31
CA VAL A 30 3.15 4.05 -9.33
C VAL A 30 4.02 5.30 -9.11
N ASP A 31 5.34 5.15 -9.14
CA ASP A 31 6.29 6.27 -9.01
C ASP A 31 6.23 7.27 -10.18
N ASN A 32 5.71 6.81 -11.34
CA ASN A 32 5.49 7.65 -12.52
C ASN A 32 4.09 8.28 -12.57
N VAL A 33 3.19 7.93 -11.67
CA VAL A 33 1.86 8.56 -11.59
C VAL A 33 2.02 10.04 -11.25
N GLU A 34 1.32 10.89 -11.99
CA GLU A 34 1.27 12.33 -11.79
C GLU A 34 0.04 12.72 -10.98
N GLN A 35 -1.14 12.47 -11.52
CA GLN A 35 -2.42 12.86 -10.93
C GLN A 35 -3.50 11.82 -11.19
N LEU A 36 -4.51 11.81 -10.31
CA LEU A 36 -5.74 11.04 -10.47
C LEU A 36 -6.95 11.95 -10.24
N ARG A 37 -8.05 11.62 -10.94
CA ARG A 37 -9.31 12.37 -10.83
C ARG A 37 -10.50 11.48 -10.45
N THR A 38 -10.23 10.24 -10.03
CA THR A 38 -11.30 9.25 -9.83
C THR A 38 -10.94 8.31 -8.68
N PHE A 39 -11.89 8.06 -7.78
CA PHE A 39 -11.86 6.90 -6.90
C PHE A 39 -12.68 5.78 -7.52
N PHE A 40 -12.26 4.54 -7.31
CA PHE A 40 -12.86 3.40 -7.97
C PHE A 40 -12.85 2.13 -7.12
N LEU A 41 -13.79 1.24 -7.40
CA LEU A 41 -13.85 -0.12 -6.88
C LEU A 41 -14.03 -1.10 -8.04
N ASP A 42 -13.62 -2.33 -7.81
CA ASP A 42 -13.89 -3.48 -8.67
C ASP A 42 -14.64 -4.52 -7.82
N LEU A 43 -15.85 -4.87 -8.23
CA LEU A 43 -16.72 -5.86 -7.58
C LEU A 43 -16.79 -7.08 -8.49
N ASP A 44 -16.03 -8.12 -8.15
CA ASP A 44 -15.96 -9.36 -8.90
C ASP A 44 -17.24 -10.18 -8.73
N CYS A 45 -17.81 -10.66 -9.85
CA CYS A 45 -19.03 -11.46 -9.88
C CYS A 45 -18.85 -12.77 -10.66
N GLY A 46 -19.54 -13.82 -10.23
CA GLY A 46 -19.58 -15.12 -10.91
C GLY A 46 -19.32 -16.30 -10.00
N PRO A 47 -19.24 -17.52 -10.54
CA PRO A 47 -18.92 -18.72 -9.77
C PRO A 47 -17.57 -18.56 -9.05
N ASN A 48 -17.53 -18.85 -7.77
CA ASN A 48 -16.34 -18.71 -6.89
C ASN A 48 -15.79 -17.29 -6.77
N LYS A 49 -16.64 -16.26 -6.95
CA LYS A 49 -16.33 -14.85 -6.72
C LYS A 49 -17.07 -14.34 -5.49
N ASP A 50 -16.72 -13.13 -5.05
CA ASP A 50 -17.30 -12.49 -3.87
C ASP A 50 -18.81 -12.27 -4.00
N TYR A 51 -19.30 -12.07 -5.22
CA TYR A 51 -20.72 -11.94 -5.54
C TYR A 51 -21.15 -12.97 -6.57
N PRO A 52 -22.30 -13.65 -6.38
CA PRO A 52 -22.81 -14.62 -7.36
C PRO A 52 -23.13 -13.98 -8.72
N ASN A 53 -23.58 -12.72 -8.70
CA ASN A 53 -23.96 -11.96 -9.89
C ASN A 53 -23.89 -10.45 -9.64
N GLN A 54 -23.96 -9.66 -10.71
CA GLN A 54 -23.89 -8.20 -10.66
C GLN A 54 -25.05 -7.52 -9.90
N PRO A 55 -26.32 -7.96 -10.01
CA PRO A 55 -27.39 -7.40 -9.19
C PRO A 55 -27.10 -7.45 -7.69
N GLU A 56 -26.58 -8.55 -7.17
CA GLU A 56 -26.25 -8.68 -5.75
C GLU A 56 -25.08 -7.76 -5.36
N ALA A 57 -24.05 -7.63 -6.21
CA ALA A 57 -22.98 -6.68 -6.01
C ALA A 57 -23.49 -5.22 -5.95
N ILE A 58 -24.43 -4.86 -6.84
CA ILE A 58 -25.03 -3.52 -6.88
C ILE A 58 -25.91 -3.27 -5.63
N VAL A 59 -26.64 -4.25 -5.14
CA VAL A 59 -27.42 -4.15 -3.89
C VAL A 59 -26.49 -3.92 -2.70
N ALA A 60 -25.39 -4.68 -2.61
CA ALA A 60 -24.38 -4.49 -1.57
C ALA A 60 -23.73 -3.11 -1.63
N LEU A 61 -23.36 -2.65 -2.84
CA LEU A 61 -22.81 -1.32 -3.07
C LEU A 61 -23.81 -0.22 -2.66
N LYS A 62 -25.08 -0.37 -3.00
CA LYS A 62 -26.13 0.59 -2.61
C LYS A 62 -26.20 0.71 -1.09
N GLY A 63 -26.25 -0.41 -0.38
CA GLY A 63 -26.25 -0.40 1.09
C GLY A 63 -24.98 0.22 1.70
N PHE A 64 -23.82 0.03 1.07
CA PHE A 64 -22.57 0.69 1.45
C PHE A 64 -22.64 2.20 1.26
N CYS A 65 -23.10 2.67 0.10
CA CYS A 65 -23.26 4.10 -0.18
C CYS A 65 -24.27 4.75 0.78
N GLU A 66 -25.37 4.10 1.07
CA GLU A 66 -26.38 4.60 2.02
C GLU A 66 -25.81 4.76 3.45
N LYS A 67 -25.06 3.77 3.94
CA LYS A 67 -24.43 3.82 5.27
C LYS A 67 -23.45 4.98 5.43
N LEU A 68 -22.74 5.33 4.39
CA LEU A 68 -21.74 6.41 4.38
C LEU A 68 -22.28 7.73 3.82
N SER A 69 -23.55 7.75 3.37
CA SER A 69 -24.13 8.87 2.65
C SER A 69 -23.33 9.28 1.40
N LEU A 70 -22.63 8.33 0.78
CA LEU A 70 -21.87 8.54 -0.44
C LEU A 70 -22.80 8.89 -1.60
N PRO A 71 -22.43 9.82 -2.47
CA PRO A 71 -23.20 10.11 -3.66
C PRO A 71 -23.20 8.93 -4.62
N LYS A 72 -24.22 8.88 -5.48
CA LYS A 72 -24.37 7.85 -6.51
C LYS A 72 -23.12 7.78 -7.39
N PRO A 73 -22.45 6.62 -7.51
CA PRO A 73 -21.31 6.46 -8.42
C PRO A 73 -21.76 6.21 -9.85
N LEU A 74 -20.84 6.38 -10.81
CA LEU A 74 -20.96 5.78 -12.13
C LEU A 74 -20.65 4.29 -12.05
N LEU A 75 -21.46 3.47 -12.70
CA LEU A 75 -21.30 2.03 -12.75
C LEU A 75 -21.04 1.55 -14.18
N VAL A 76 -20.12 0.60 -14.31
CA VAL A 76 -19.81 -0.08 -15.57
C VAL A 76 -19.88 -1.58 -15.34
N ASN A 77 -20.71 -2.27 -16.13
CA ASN A 77 -20.62 -3.72 -16.26
C ASN A 77 -19.31 -4.07 -16.97
N SER A 78 -18.39 -4.74 -16.31
CA SER A 78 -17.08 -5.13 -16.87
C SER A 78 -17.10 -6.46 -17.63
N GLY A 79 -18.30 -7.03 -17.84
CA GLY A 79 -18.54 -8.37 -18.35
C GLY A 79 -18.74 -9.38 -17.20
N ASN A 80 -17.78 -9.53 -16.31
CA ASN A 80 -17.82 -10.48 -15.20
C ASN A 80 -17.89 -9.81 -13.81
N GLY A 81 -18.12 -8.50 -13.74
CA GLY A 81 -18.18 -7.75 -12.50
C GLY A 81 -18.70 -6.33 -12.73
N VAL A 82 -18.56 -5.50 -11.70
CA VAL A 82 -19.00 -4.10 -11.74
C VAL A 82 -17.84 -3.20 -11.33
N HIS A 83 -17.40 -2.32 -12.25
CA HIS A 83 -16.54 -1.21 -11.89
C HIS A 83 -17.38 -0.05 -11.38
N VAL A 84 -16.92 0.60 -10.32
CA VAL A 84 -17.58 1.70 -9.63
C VAL A 84 -16.68 2.92 -9.65
N TYR A 85 -17.22 4.10 -10.00
CA TYR A 85 -16.40 5.31 -10.13
C TYR A 85 -17.03 6.51 -9.42
N TRP A 86 -16.24 7.26 -8.65
CA TRP A 86 -16.57 8.60 -8.16
C TRP A 86 -15.57 9.59 -8.74
N PHE A 87 -16.04 10.55 -9.50
CA PHE A 87 -15.20 11.57 -10.14
C PHE A 87 -14.92 12.73 -9.17
N LEU A 88 -13.68 13.19 -9.17
CA LEU A 88 -13.31 14.40 -8.46
C LEU A 88 -13.47 15.62 -9.36
N SER A 89 -13.88 16.75 -8.77
CA SER A 89 -14.00 18.05 -9.47
C SER A 89 -12.65 18.54 -10.00
N GLN A 90 -11.56 18.25 -9.27
CA GLN A 90 -10.18 18.55 -9.67
C GLN A 90 -9.30 17.30 -9.56
N PRO A 91 -8.28 17.19 -10.43
CA PRO A 91 -7.27 16.16 -10.27
C PRO A 91 -6.45 16.40 -9.00
N VAL A 92 -6.01 15.33 -8.36
CA VAL A 92 -5.21 15.37 -7.12
C VAL A 92 -3.90 14.62 -7.30
N ASN A 93 -2.88 15.01 -6.55
CA ASN A 93 -1.60 14.31 -6.58
C ASN A 93 -1.69 12.92 -5.96
N LEU A 94 -0.67 12.10 -6.23
CA LEU A 94 -0.62 10.70 -5.80
C LEU A 94 -0.80 10.53 -4.28
N ASP A 95 -0.16 11.38 -3.47
CA ASP A 95 -0.17 11.23 -2.01
C ASP A 95 -1.55 11.56 -1.41
N GLU A 96 -2.20 12.60 -1.91
CA GLU A 96 -3.57 12.96 -1.50
C GLU A 96 -4.56 11.88 -1.93
N TRP A 97 -4.44 11.39 -3.15
CA TRP A 97 -5.28 10.30 -3.64
C TRP A 97 -5.11 9.03 -2.82
N LEU A 98 -3.88 8.59 -2.58
CA LEU A 98 -3.59 7.38 -1.81
C LEU A 98 -4.13 7.45 -0.39
N ARG A 99 -4.05 8.61 0.28
CA ARG A 99 -4.64 8.77 1.62
C ARG A 99 -6.13 8.45 1.62
N THR A 100 -6.88 9.05 0.70
CA THR A 100 -8.33 8.86 0.62
C THR A 100 -8.70 7.47 0.06
N ALA A 101 -7.98 6.94 -0.92
CA ALA A 101 -8.19 5.58 -1.45
C ALA A 101 -8.01 4.50 -0.37
N ARG A 102 -7.03 4.67 0.54
CA ARG A 102 -6.85 3.78 1.69
C ARG A 102 -8.01 3.87 2.68
N VAL A 103 -8.57 5.07 2.89
CA VAL A 103 -9.77 5.24 3.72
C VAL A 103 -10.96 4.54 3.08
N LEU A 104 -11.19 4.72 1.78
CA LEU A 104 -12.24 4.01 1.03
C LEU A 104 -12.08 2.48 1.16
N LYS A 105 -10.86 1.96 0.98
CA LYS A 105 -10.55 0.53 1.14
C LYS A 105 -10.91 0.03 2.55
N ARG A 106 -10.52 0.77 3.59
CA ARG A 106 -10.85 0.43 5.00
C ARG A 106 -12.35 0.48 5.25
N SER A 107 -13.04 1.42 4.63
CA SER A 107 -14.50 1.54 4.73
C SER A 107 -15.20 0.35 4.08
N CYS A 108 -14.72 -0.13 2.92
CA CYS A 108 -15.25 -1.36 2.31
C CYS A 108 -15.17 -2.54 3.30
N LEU A 109 -14.04 -2.72 3.97
CA LEU A 109 -13.86 -3.78 4.97
C LEU A 109 -14.77 -3.58 6.20
N LYS A 110 -14.81 -2.37 6.76
CA LYS A 110 -15.64 -2.04 7.95
C LYS A 110 -17.12 -2.32 7.68
N TYR A 111 -17.60 -1.97 6.51
CA TYR A 111 -19.01 -2.10 6.13
C TYR A 111 -19.31 -3.35 5.29
N LYS A 112 -18.33 -4.26 5.18
CA LYS A 112 -18.45 -5.57 4.52
C LYS A 112 -18.86 -5.48 3.05
N LEU A 113 -18.40 -4.46 2.33
CA LEU A 113 -18.45 -4.43 0.88
C LEU A 113 -17.26 -5.23 0.33
N LEU A 114 -17.54 -6.32 -0.36
CA LEU A 114 -16.52 -7.19 -0.93
C LEU A 114 -16.03 -6.60 -2.26
N ALA A 115 -15.09 -5.64 -2.16
CA ALA A 115 -14.42 -5.04 -3.30
C ALA A 115 -12.97 -5.56 -3.37
N ASP A 116 -12.44 -5.73 -4.59
CA ASP A 116 -11.04 -6.15 -4.76
C ASP A 116 -10.10 -5.16 -4.08
N ALA A 117 -9.54 -5.63 -2.98
CA ALA A 117 -8.65 -4.84 -2.13
C ALA A 117 -7.31 -4.49 -2.81
N ALA A 118 -6.89 -5.24 -3.83
CA ALA A 118 -5.70 -4.93 -4.61
C ALA A 118 -5.96 -3.78 -5.61
N VAL A 119 -7.21 -3.62 -6.04
CA VAL A 119 -7.62 -2.58 -6.99
C VAL A 119 -7.86 -1.23 -6.32
N THR A 120 -8.59 -1.21 -5.21
CA THR A 120 -9.16 0.02 -4.62
C THR A 120 -8.13 1.11 -4.30
N ALA A 121 -6.88 0.78 -3.97
CA ALA A 121 -5.82 1.74 -3.67
C ALA A 121 -4.60 1.58 -4.60
N ASP A 122 -4.79 1.03 -5.78
CA ASP A 122 -3.76 0.93 -6.82
C ASP A 122 -3.83 2.13 -7.77
N ALA A 123 -2.98 3.12 -7.56
CA ALA A 123 -2.93 4.34 -8.37
C ALA A 123 -2.51 4.11 -9.84
N ALA A 124 -1.88 2.99 -10.15
CA ALA A 124 -1.48 2.61 -11.51
C ALA A 124 -2.47 1.66 -12.20
N ARG A 125 -3.67 1.52 -11.60
CA ARG A 125 -4.69 0.60 -12.12
C ARG A 125 -5.16 0.96 -13.52
N VAL A 126 -5.45 -0.10 -14.29
CA VAL A 126 -6.21 -0.01 -15.53
C VAL A 126 -7.52 -0.77 -15.36
N LEU A 127 -8.57 -0.25 -15.96
CA LEU A 127 -9.88 -0.88 -16.03
C LEU A 127 -10.35 -0.95 -17.47
N ARG A 128 -11.33 -1.82 -17.77
CA ARG A 128 -11.84 -2.01 -19.12
C ARG A 128 -12.53 -0.77 -19.64
N ILE A 129 -12.38 -0.50 -20.93
CA ILE A 129 -13.00 0.62 -21.61
C ILE A 129 -14.49 0.27 -21.85
N PRO A 130 -15.44 1.12 -21.46
CA PRO A 130 -16.84 0.94 -21.86
C PRO A 130 -17.02 0.88 -23.37
N GLU A 131 -18.06 0.19 -23.83
CA GLU A 131 -18.39 -0.08 -25.21
C GLU A 131 -17.42 -1.01 -25.96
N THR A 132 -16.51 -1.68 -25.24
CA THR A 132 -15.66 -2.78 -25.73
C THR A 132 -16.11 -4.13 -25.19
N HIS A 133 -15.34 -5.18 -25.41
CA HIS A 133 -15.65 -6.53 -24.95
C HIS A 133 -14.66 -7.05 -23.92
N ASN A 134 -15.16 -7.92 -23.05
CA ASN A 134 -14.35 -8.74 -22.15
C ASN A 134 -14.22 -10.14 -22.79
N TYR A 135 -13.05 -10.45 -23.29
CA TYR A 135 -12.75 -11.69 -23.99
C TYR A 135 -12.36 -12.86 -23.05
N LYS A 136 -12.47 -12.67 -21.73
CA LYS A 136 -12.22 -13.74 -20.76
C LYS A 136 -13.34 -14.79 -20.72
N SER A 137 -14.53 -14.42 -21.20
CA SER A 137 -15.68 -15.31 -21.33
C SER A 137 -15.92 -15.70 -22.80
N ASP A 138 -16.52 -16.86 -23.02
CA ASP A 138 -16.95 -17.31 -24.33
C ASP A 138 -18.48 -17.59 -24.29
N PRO A 139 -19.29 -16.83 -25.03
CA PRO A 139 -18.93 -15.69 -25.88
C PRO A 139 -18.44 -14.47 -25.09
N PRO A 140 -17.66 -13.57 -25.75
CA PRO A 140 -17.22 -12.33 -25.12
C PRO A 140 -18.36 -11.47 -24.57
N SER A 141 -18.18 -10.94 -23.38
CA SER A 141 -19.19 -10.11 -22.72
C SER A 141 -18.97 -8.63 -23.02
N LYS A 142 -20.04 -7.90 -23.36
CA LYS A 142 -19.94 -6.47 -23.62
C LYS A 142 -19.69 -5.69 -22.34
N VAL A 143 -18.77 -4.73 -22.38
CA VAL A 143 -18.49 -3.77 -21.29
C VAL A 143 -19.36 -2.54 -21.51
N ILE A 144 -20.33 -2.29 -20.64
CA ILE A 144 -21.33 -1.23 -20.84
C ILE A 144 -21.56 -0.39 -19.58
N PHE A 145 -21.96 0.87 -19.77
CA PHE A 145 -22.45 1.70 -18.68
C PHE A 145 -23.75 1.16 -18.10
N LEU A 146 -23.85 1.16 -16.77
CA LEU A 146 -25.08 0.82 -16.03
C LEU A 146 -25.78 2.11 -15.58
N GLY A 147 -26.59 2.66 -16.44
CA GLY A 147 -27.29 3.92 -16.26
C GLY A 147 -26.89 4.97 -17.29
N MET A 148 -27.72 6.00 -17.42
CA MET A 148 -27.53 7.06 -18.45
C MET A 148 -26.99 8.35 -17.86
N ASP A 149 -27.02 8.52 -16.53
CA ASP A 149 -26.61 9.75 -15.87
C ASP A 149 -25.13 9.67 -15.47
N VAL A 150 -24.34 10.66 -15.88
CA VAL A 150 -22.98 10.85 -15.38
C VAL A 150 -23.08 11.63 -14.08
N PRO A 151 -22.60 11.06 -12.95
CA PRO A 151 -22.66 11.75 -11.65
C PRO A 151 -21.84 13.03 -11.64
N GLU A 152 -22.30 14.03 -10.90
CA GLU A 152 -21.57 15.27 -10.69
C GLU A 152 -20.22 15.01 -9.98
N PRO A 153 -19.15 15.65 -10.46
CA PRO A 153 -17.84 15.53 -9.82
C PRO A 153 -17.83 16.13 -8.40
N ILE A 154 -17.10 15.54 -7.50
CA ILE A 154 -17.10 15.83 -6.06
C ILE A 154 -15.77 16.47 -5.67
N PRO A 155 -15.71 17.56 -4.87
CA PRO A 155 -14.47 18.03 -4.25
C PRO A 155 -13.85 16.97 -3.34
N LEU A 156 -12.51 16.88 -3.29
CA LEU A 156 -11.80 15.85 -2.52
C LEU A 156 -12.13 15.90 -1.03
N ASP A 157 -12.18 17.07 -0.45
CA ASP A 157 -12.51 17.29 0.96
C ASP A 157 -13.92 16.79 1.29
N LYS A 158 -14.89 17.07 0.42
CA LYS A 158 -16.26 16.56 0.54
C LYS A 158 -16.30 15.03 0.43
N PHE A 159 -15.58 14.46 -0.55
CA PHE A 159 -15.51 13.00 -0.69
C PHE A 159 -14.88 12.36 0.54
N THR A 160 -13.80 12.92 1.06
CA THR A 160 -13.14 12.43 2.27
C THR A 160 -14.03 12.57 3.51
N GLY A 161 -14.86 13.59 3.57
CA GLY A 161 -15.80 13.87 4.67
C GLY A 161 -16.94 12.84 4.81
N TYR A 162 -17.19 11.99 3.82
CA TYR A 162 -18.17 10.91 3.94
C TYR A 162 -17.68 9.71 4.76
N PHE A 163 -16.39 9.63 5.02
CA PHE A 163 -15.81 8.48 5.74
C PHE A 163 -15.66 8.78 7.24
N ASP A 164 -15.70 7.74 8.04
CA ASP A 164 -15.49 7.85 9.48
C ASP A 164 -14.15 8.48 9.80
N SER A 165 -14.13 9.46 10.68
CA SER A 165 -12.91 10.17 11.11
C SER A 165 -11.84 9.22 11.69
N GLU A 166 -12.25 8.13 12.33
CA GLU A 166 -11.36 7.07 12.84
C GLU A 166 -10.58 6.35 11.75
N LEU A 167 -11.10 6.33 10.51
CA LEU A 167 -10.47 5.69 9.37
C LEU A 167 -9.53 6.64 8.63
N ILE A 168 -9.64 7.95 8.88
CA ILE A 168 -8.78 8.96 8.27
C ILE A 168 -7.46 8.97 9.03
N PRO A 169 -6.32 8.69 8.38
CA PRO A 169 -5.02 8.79 9.04
C PRO A 169 -4.83 10.24 9.51
N VAL A 170 -4.58 10.45 10.79
CA VAL A 170 -4.10 11.75 11.27
C VAL A 170 -2.83 12.05 10.48
N ALA A 171 -2.81 13.20 9.81
CA ALA A 171 -1.66 13.62 9.02
C ALA A 171 -0.46 13.83 9.97
N THR A 172 0.31 12.77 10.20
CA THR A 172 1.67 12.94 10.68
C THR A 172 2.41 13.62 9.55
N LYS A 173 2.87 14.86 9.80
CA LYS A 173 3.70 15.62 8.86
C LYS A 173 4.74 14.66 8.29
N HIS A 174 4.64 14.33 7.00
CA HIS A 174 5.73 13.72 6.26
C HIS A 174 6.88 14.69 6.34
N ILE A 175 7.85 14.40 7.18
CA ILE A 175 9.19 14.93 7.01
C ILE A 175 9.69 14.18 5.78
N PRO A 176 9.97 14.88 4.66
CA PRO A 176 10.63 14.23 3.54
C PRO A 176 11.91 13.61 4.10
N ALA A 177 12.18 12.36 3.77
CA ALA A 177 13.49 11.78 4.02
C ALA A 177 14.49 12.48 3.08
N GLY A 178 14.81 13.72 3.41
CA GLY A 178 16.02 14.39 2.96
C GLY A 178 17.15 13.61 3.60
N SER A 179 18.04 13.06 2.79
CA SER A 179 19.29 12.46 3.20
C SER A 179 20.11 13.49 3.98
N ASN A 180 19.91 13.51 5.29
CA ASN A 180 20.86 14.17 6.18
C ASN A 180 22.00 13.18 6.39
N ALA A 181 23.16 13.44 5.79
CA ALA A 181 24.38 12.66 5.97
C ALA A 181 24.70 12.42 7.47
N VAL A 182 24.32 13.35 8.35
CA VAL A 182 24.41 13.22 9.80
C VAL A 182 23.46 12.13 10.34
N MET A 183 22.26 12.00 9.76
CA MET A 183 21.29 10.97 10.16
C MET A 183 21.73 9.58 9.69
N ASP A 184 22.33 9.47 8.52
CA ASP A 184 22.88 8.21 8.00
C ASP A 184 24.08 7.73 8.81
N VAL A 185 24.92 8.64 9.30
CA VAL A 185 26.03 8.31 10.24
C VAL A 185 25.48 7.86 11.59
N LEU A 186 24.43 8.51 12.11
CA LEU A 186 23.77 8.11 13.37
C LEU A 186 22.98 6.80 13.23
N LEU A 187 22.39 6.51 12.06
CA LEU A 187 21.66 5.27 11.79
C LEU A 187 22.58 4.13 11.34
N GLY A 188 23.76 4.44 10.79
CA GLY A 188 24.77 3.45 10.37
C GLY A 188 25.28 2.58 11.51
N ASN A 189 25.13 3.02 12.76
CA ASN A 189 25.49 2.25 13.96
C ASN A 189 24.37 1.35 14.50
N ARG A 190 23.27 1.14 13.78
CA ARG A 190 22.18 0.26 14.21
C ARG A 190 22.18 -1.03 13.41
N LYS A 191 22.13 -2.16 14.11
CA LYS A 191 21.82 -3.48 13.54
C LYS A 191 20.35 -3.78 13.71
N ASN A 192 19.72 -4.34 12.69
CA ASN A 192 18.37 -4.87 12.80
C ASN A 192 18.45 -6.40 12.81
N ILE A 193 17.88 -7.02 13.82
CA ILE A 193 17.86 -8.48 14.00
C ILE A 193 16.43 -8.98 13.92
N PHE A 194 16.14 -9.82 12.94
CA PHE A 194 14.79 -10.35 12.74
C PHE A 194 14.35 -11.25 13.90
N LYS A 195 15.28 -12.02 14.45
CA LYS A 195 15.03 -12.83 15.64
C LYS A 195 14.48 -12.01 16.81
N ASP A 196 14.95 -10.77 17.00
CA ASP A 196 14.46 -9.90 18.08
C ASP A 196 13.03 -9.43 17.83
N ILE A 197 12.68 -9.18 16.56
CA ILE A 197 11.30 -8.89 16.16
C ILE A 197 10.41 -10.07 16.53
N LEU A 198 10.84 -11.29 16.25
CA LEU A 198 10.07 -12.50 16.56
C LEU A 198 9.93 -12.74 18.06
N ILE A 199 10.99 -12.50 18.85
CA ILE A 199 10.94 -12.63 20.31
C ILE A 199 9.90 -11.67 20.88
N LYS A 200 9.91 -10.40 20.46
CA LYS A 200 8.90 -9.42 20.87
C LYS A 200 7.50 -9.79 20.41
N THR A 201 7.39 -10.34 19.19
CA THR A 201 6.11 -10.78 18.62
C THR A 201 5.52 -11.95 19.40
N SER A 202 6.32 -12.95 19.77
CA SER A 202 5.88 -14.07 20.58
C SER A 202 5.49 -13.66 22.01
N ALA A 203 6.12 -12.62 22.55
CA ALA A 203 5.79 -12.04 23.85
C ALA A 203 4.56 -11.10 23.82
N GLY A 204 3.89 -10.93 22.66
CA GLY A 204 2.72 -10.06 22.54
C GLY A 204 3.03 -8.56 22.37
N ASN A 205 4.32 -8.18 22.30
CA ASN A 205 4.78 -6.79 22.18
C ASN A 205 5.38 -6.48 20.81
N GLY A 206 5.21 -7.38 19.83
CA GLY A 206 5.80 -7.29 18.51
C GLY A 206 4.82 -6.86 17.41
N CYS A 207 4.97 -7.46 16.23
CA CYS A 207 4.15 -7.17 15.06
C CYS A 207 3.16 -8.31 14.79
N GLU A 208 1.88 -8.09 15.02
CA GLU A 208 0.83 -9.10 14.80
C GLU A 208 0.74 -9.50 13.32
N GLN A 209 1.10 -8.61 12.38
CA GLN A 209 1.10 -8.97 10.96
C GLN A 209 2.24 -9.94 10.59
N LEU A 210 3.43 -9.78 11.16
CA LEU A 210 4.52 -10.76 10.98
C LEU A 210 4.18 -12.10 11.64
N LYS A 211 3.46 -12.09 12.76
CA LYS A 211 2.91 -13.29 13.39
C LYS A 211 1.91 -13.98 12.48
N ASN A 212 0.98 -13.22 11.91
CA ASN A 212 0.00 -13.74 10.95
C ASN A 212 0.69 -14.37 9.73
N ILE A 213 1.71 -13.72 9.16
CA ILE A 213 2.48 -14.26 8.04
C ILE A 213 3.15 -15.58 8.41
N LEU A 214 3.73 -15.69 9.60
CA LEU A 214 4.42 -16.90 10.06
C LEU A 214 3.46 -18.08 10.29
N LEU A 215 2.29 -17.81 10.84
CA LEU A 215 1.34 -18.86 11.21
C LEU A 215 0.49 -19.34 10.02
N ASN A 216 0.22 -18.46 9.05
CA ASN A 216 -0.72 -18.72 7.96
C ASN A 216 -0.05 -18.68 6.58
N GLN A 217 1.20 -19.18 6.47
CA GLN A 217 2.01 -19.08 5.24
C GLN A 217 1.33 -19.60 3.98
N GLU A 218 0.51 -20.63 4.09
CA GLU A 218 -0.21 -21.26 2.97
C GLU A 218 -1.36 -20.39 2.44
N GLU A 219 -1.92 -19.53 3.29
CA GLU A 219 -3.12 -18.74 2.99
C GLU A 219 -2.83 -17.28 2.67
N ILE A 220 -1.62 -16.79 2.95
CA ILE A 220 -1.29 -15.39 2.70
C ILE A 220 -1.09 -15.09 1.21
N SER A 221 -1.52 -13.90 0.81
CA SER A 221 -1.31 -13.44 -0.57
C SER A 221 0.16 -13.10 -0.84
N GLU A 222 0.58 -13.23 -2.11
CA GLU A 222 1.95 -12.88 -2.53
C GLU A 222 2.38 -11.46 -2.12
N PRO A 223 1.55 -10.40 -2.25
CA PRO A 223 1.91 -9.06 -1.79
C PRO A 223 2.18 -8.99 -0.29
N LEU A 224 1.43 -9.71 0.54
CA LEU A 224 1.62 -9.75 1.98
C LEU A 224 2.89 -10.55 2.36
N TRP A 225 3.14 -11.67 1.69
CA TRP A 225 4.38 -12.42 1.81
C TRP A 225 5.60 -11.55 1.47
N ARG A 226 5.57 -10.85 0.32
CA ARG A 226 6.62 -9.90 -0.08
C ARG A 226 6.82 -8.79 0.94
N ALA A 227 5.76 -8.30 1.58
CA ALA A 227 5.85 -7.34 2.66
C ALA A 227 6.64 -7.90 3.86
N GLY A 228 6.40 -9.15 4.25
CA GLY A 228 7.19 -9.86 5.26
C GLY A 228 8.67 -9.99 4.87
N LEU A 229 8.94 -10.41 3.63
CA LEU A 229 10.31 -10.49 3.09
C LEU A 229 11.04 -9.15 3.11
N SER A 230 10.30 -8.02 2.96
CA SER A 230 10.89 -6.70 3.03
C SER A 230 11.51 -6.37 4.39
N ILE A 231 10.93 -6.86 5.47
CA ILE A 231 11.49 -6.69 6.80
C ILE A 231 12.71 -7.60 6.98
N ALA A 232 12.61 -8.85 6.54
CA ALA A 232 13.70 -9.80 6.61
C ALA A 232 14.95 -9.30 5.86
N LYS A 233 14.79 -8.78 4.64
CA LYS A 233 15.90 -8.30 3.79
C LYS A 233 16.83 -7.32 4.51
N PHE A 234 16.27 -6.42 5.32
CA PHE A 234 17.01 -5.35 6.00
C PHE A 234 17.40 -5.71 7.45
N CYS A 235 17.43 -7.01 7.77
CA CYS A 235 17.97 -7.54 9.00
C CYS A 235 19.25 -8.35 8.75
N ASP A 236 20.18 -8.35 9.69
CA ASP A 236 21.46 -9.07 9.58
C ASP A 236 21.27 -10.59 9.43
N ASP A 237 20.24 -11.14 10.08
CA ASP A 237 19.82 -12.54 9.98
C ASP A 237 18.76 -12.79 8.88
N GLY A 238 18.61 -11.84 7.96
CA GLY A 238 17.52 -11.75 7.00
C GLY A 238 17.38 -12.94 6.06
N LYS A 239 18.48 -13.58 5.62
CA LYS A 239 18.40 -14.78 4.77
C LYS A 239 17.69 -15.93 5.47
N LYS A 240 18.02 -16.18 6.74
CA LYS A 240 17.36 -17.21 7.57
C LYS A 240 15.90 -16.85 7.82
N ALA A 241 15.63 -15.56 8.09
CA ALA A 241 14.30 -15.05 8.30
C ALA A 241 13.41 -15.19 7.05
N ALA A 242 13.94 -14.92 5.85
CA ALA A 242 13.22 -15.09 4.60
C ALA A 242 12.74 -16.52 4.38
N HIS A 243 13.60 -17.51 4.58
CA HIS A 243 13.22 -18.91 4.48
C HIS A 243 12.22 -19.32 5.56
N LEU A 244 12.36 -18.80 6.78
CA LEU A 244 11.40 -19.05 7.85
C LEU A 244 10.00 -18.53 7.52
N LEU A 245 9.90 -17.33 6.92
CA LEU A 245 8.63 -16.70 6.51
C LEU A 245 7.99 -17.36 5.29
N SER A 246 8.71 -18.22 4.58
CA SER A 246 8.31 -18.67 3.24
C SER A 246 8.10 -20.17 3.13
N LYS A 247 8.68 -20.98 3.99
CA LYS A 247 8.83 -22.45 3.82
C LYS A 247 7.53 -23.20 3.51
N ASN A 248 6.38 -22.70 3.94
CA ASN A 248 5.07 -23.29 3.69
C ASN A 248 4.21 -22.46 2.71
N HIS A 249 4.77 -21.42 2.08
CA HIS A 249 4.04 -20.64 1.09
C HIS A 249 3.97 -21.41 -0.24
N SER A 250 2.81 -21.37 -0.91
CA SER A 250 2.56 -22.15 -2.15
C SER A 250 3.54 -21.86 -3.28
N GLU A 251 4.06 -20.64 -3.36
CA GLU A 251 5.05 -20.22 -4.37
C GLU A 251 6.51 -20.30 -3.85
N TYR A 252 6.75 -20.96 -2.72
CA TYR A 252 8.08 -21.00 -2.15
C TYR A 252 9.03 -21.90 -2.95
N THR A 253 10.13 -21.30 -3.41
CA THR A 253 11.40 -21.96 -3.69
C THR A 253 12.53 -21.14 -3.08
N PRO A 254 13.63 -21.76 -2.62
CA PRO A 254 14.75 -20.99 -2.08
C PRO A 254 15.29 -19.93 -3.04
N GLN A 255 15.41 -20.29 -4.33
CA GLN A 255 15.93 -19.42 -5.37
C GLN A 255 15.01 -18.24 -5.67
N ASP A 256 13.70 -18.48 -5.81
CA ASP A 256 12.74 -17.42 -6.14
C ASP A 256 12.50 -16.50 -4.95
N THR A 257 12.52 -17.03 -3.72
CA THR A 257 12.48 -16.22 -2.49
C THR A 257 13.64 -15.23 -2.46
N MET A 258 14.85 -15.67 -2.76
CA MET A 258 16.03 -14.78 -2.81
C MET A 258 15.92 -13.76 -3.94
N LYS A 259 15.49 -14.15 -5.14
CA LYS A 259 15.23 -13.21 -6.25
C LYS A 259 14.18 -12.15 -5.89
N LYS A 260 13.08 -12.56 -5.23
CA LYS A 260 12.05 -11.63 -4.76
C LYS A 260 12.64 -10.65 -3.74
N MET A 261 13.48 -11.12 -2.81
CA MET A 261 14.18 -10.24 -1.87
C MET A 261 15.07 -9.22 -2.58
N ASP A 262 15.82 -9.62 -3.59
CA ASP A 262 16.74 -8.73 -4.32
C ASP A 262 16.01 -7.55 -4.98
N LEU A 263 14.78 -7.75 -5.42
CA LEU A 263 13.94 -6.71 -6.03
C LEU A 263 13.36 -5.70 -5.01
N ILE A 264 13.40 -5.98 -3.72
CA ILE A 264 12.85 -5.10 -2.67
C ILE A 264 13.83 -3.98 -2.39
N LYS A 265 13.37 -2.72 -2.45
CA LYS A 265 14.22 -1.53 -2.30
C LYS A 265 14.28 -0.97 -0.87
N GLY A 266 13.37 -1.35 0.00
CA GLY A 266 13.28 -0.86 1.37
C GLY A 266 12.31 -1.66 2.23
N PRO A 267 12.40 -1.56 3.57
CA PRO A 267 11.46 -2.22 4.47
C PRO A 267 10.09 -1.57 4.37
N TYR A 268 9.02 -2.38 4.30
CA TYR A 268 7.66 -1.86 4.26
C TYR A 268 7.27 -1.22 5.60
N GLY A 269 6.51 -0.13 5.52
CA GLY A 269 5.93 0.53 6.69
C GLY A 269 4.66 -0.16 7.19
N CYS A 270 4.28 0.12 8.43
CA CYS A 270 3.03 -0.37 9.01
C CYS A 270 1.81 -0.02 8.15
N ASP A 271 1.79 1.16 7.52
CA ASP A 271 0.72 1.55 6.58
C ASP A 271 0.64 0.64 5.35
N SER A 272 1.79 0.15 4.86
CA SER A 272 1.81 -0.80 3.74
C SER A 272 1.24 -2.16 4.14
N PHE A 273 1.57 -2.64 5.33
CA PHE A 273 1.00 -3.86 5.89
C PHE A 273 -0.51 -3.72 6.15
N ASP A 274 -0.95 -2.60 6.73
CA ASP A 274 -2.37 -2.31 6.94
C ASP A 274 -3.13 -2.24 5.61
N GLY A 275 -2.51 -1.65 4.58
CA GLY A 275 -3.09 -1.61 3.24
C GLY A 275 -3.31 -2.99 2.61
N LEU A 276 -2.50 -4.00 2.99
CA LEU A 276 -2.60 -5.38 2.49
C LEU A 276 -3.53 -6.25 3.36
N ASN A 277 -3.51 -6.06 4.67
CA ASN A 277 -4.34 -6.82 5.62
C ASN A 277 -4.66 -5.99 6.88
N PRO A 278 -5.64 -5.08 6.83
CA PRO A 278 -5.90 -4.07 7.85
C PRO A 278 -6.41 -4.64 9.18
N ASN A 279 -7.16 -5.75 9.17
CA ASN A 279 -7.77 -6.31 10.37
C ASN A 279 -6.73 -6.72 11.43
N VAL A 280 -5.59 -7.25 10.98
CA VAL A 280 -4.50 -7.70 11.87
C VAL A 280 -3.68 -6.52 12.40
N CYS A 281 -3.43 -5.50 11.59
CA CYS A 281 -2.65 -4.34 12.00
C CYS A 281 -3.33 -3.53 13.11
N ARG A 282 -4.64 -3.46 13.12
CA ARG A 282 -5.40 -2.70 14.13
C ARG A 282 -5.37 -3.32 15.52
N GLU A 283 -5.23 -4.62 15.61
CA GLU A 283 -5.05 -5.35 16.86
C GLU A 283 -3.59 -5.33 17.36
N CYS A 284 -2.67 -4.79 16.53
CA CYS A 284 -1.26 -4.76 16.85
C CYS A 284 -0.95 -3.73 17.96
N PRO A 285 -0.25 -4.10 19.06
CA PRO A 285 0.08 -3.21 20.17
C PRO A 285 0.99 -2.04 19.75
N ASN A 286 1.65 -2.15 18.59
CA ASN A 286 2.54 -1.15 18.02
C ASN A 286 1.88 -0.29 16.92
N TRP A 287 0.59 -0.49 16.65
CA TRP A 287 -0.14 0.31 15.65
C TRP A 287 -0.12 1.79 16.01
N GLY A 288 0.27 2.63 15.06
CA GLY A 288 0.41 4.07 15.27
C GLY A 288 1.61 4.53 16.10
N LYS A 289 2.36 3.60 16.74
CA LYS A 289 3.53 3.91 17.57
C LYS A 289 4.86 3.80 16.82
N ILE A 290 4.92 2.92 15.82
CA ILE A 290 6.11 2.71 14.99
C ILE A 290 5.76 2.88 13.51
N LYS A 291 6.75 3.26 12.69
CA LYS A 291 6.58 3.43 11.24
C LYS A 291 6.73 2.13 10.47
N SER A 292 7.52 1.19 10.97
CA SER A 292 7.79 -0.10 10.34
C SER A 292 8.16 -1.13 11.39
N PRO A 293 7.76 -2.41 11.21
CA PRO A 293 8.13 -3.50 12.11
C PRO A 293 9.64 -3.69 12.30
N ILE A 294 10.46 -3.23 11.35
CA ILE A 294 11.92 -3.35 11.43
C ILE A 294 12.50 -2.65 12.66
N SER A 295 11.88 -1.58 13.13
CA SER A 295 12.31 -0.85 14.34
C SER A 295 12.27 -1.69 15.61
N LEU A 296 11.46 -2.74 15.63
CA LEU A 296 11.38 -3.68 16.76
C LEU A 296 12.65 -4.54 16.91
N GLY A 297 13.41 -4.72 15.81
CA GLY A 297 14.67 -5.47 15.79
C GLY A 297 15.92 -4.62 15.95
N SER A 298 15.78 -3.30 16.14
CA SER A 298 16.92 -2.37 16.16
C SER A 298 17.72 -2.50 17.44
N ARG A 299 19.05 -2.73 17.29
CA ARG A 299 20.06 -2.68 18.36
C ARG A 299 21.10 -1.61 18.01
N ILE A 300 21.67 -0.96 19.03
CA ILE A 300 22.85 -0.12 18.85
C ILE A 300 24.06 -1.05 18.68
N LYS A 301 24.88 -0.83 17.65
CA LYS A 301 26.16 -1.55 17.54
C LYS A 301 27.04 -1.12 18.72
N GLU A 302 27.52 -2.07 19.50
CA GLU A 302 28.62 -1.81 20.44
C GLU A 302 29.86 -1.47 19.59
N ALA A 303 30.52 -0.36 19.89
CA ALA A 303 31.77 0.01 19.23
C ALA A 303 32.82 -1.08 19.56
N THR A 304 33.29 -1.80 18.55
CA THR A 304 34.43 -2.66 18.67
C THR A 304 35.68 -1.77 18.71
N GLU A 305 36.67 -2.13 19.51
CA GLU A 305 37.91 -1.35 19.70
C GLU A 305 38.70 -1.08 18.41
N GLU A 306 38.36 -1.74 17.30
CA GLU A 306 38.97 -1.54 15.98
C GLU A 306 38.43 -0.33 15.20
N ASP A 307 37.31 0.28 15.61
CA ASP A 307 36.70 1.43 14.94
C ASP A 307 37.26 2.80 15.43
N ASN A 308 38.26 2.81 16.33
CA ASN A 308 38.79 4.02 16.98
C ASN A 308 39.99 4.65 16.28
N ILE A 309 40.30 4.31 15.03
CA ILE A 309 41.37 5.01 14.27
C ILE A 309 40.73 5.71 13.06
N VAL A 310 40.06 6.82 13.33
CA VAL A 310 39.87 7.87 12.34
C VAL A 310 40.50 9.12 12.90
N GLU A 311 41.70 9.43 12.40
CA GLU A 311 42.35 10.72 12.64
C GLU A 311 41.37 11.83 12.21
N ALA A 312 40.99 12.67 13.16
CA ALA A 312 40.21 13.86 12.89
C ALA A 312 41.07 14.83 12.05
N PRO A 313 40.52 15.35 10.93
CA PRO A 313 41.18 16.44 10.23
C PRO A 313 41.24 17.65 11.16
N SER A 314 42.44 18.20 11.35
CA SER A 314 42.69 19.44 12.10
C SER A 314 41.90 20.58 11.45
N MET A 315 40.85 21.01 12.07
CA MET A 315 40.21 22.27 11.78
C MET A 315 40.58 23.26 12.87
N ASP A 316 41.35 24.28 12.50
CA ASP A 316 41.64 25.46 13.33
C ASP A 316 40.30 26.21 13.53
N LEU A 317 39.69 26.02 14.67
CA LEU A 317 38.58 26.85 15.14
C LEU A 317 39.10 27.79 16.21
N PRO A 318 38.86 29.13 16.12
CA PRO A 318 39.28 30.06 17.15
C PRO A 318 38.54 29.77 18.46
N CYS A 319 39.31 29.62 19.49
CA CYS A 319 38.90 29.36 20.86
C CYS A 319 38.04 30.52 21.41
N LEU A 320 36.73 30.28 21.60
CA LEU A 320 35.91 31.10 22.47
C LEU A 320 35.81 30.41 23.83
N LEU A 321 36.72 30.73 24.71
CA LEU A 321 36.64 30.41 26.14
C LEU A 321 35.48 31.17 26.78
N TYR A 322 34.43 30.47 27.13
CA TYR A 322 33.40 30.97 28.05
C TYR A 322 33.74 30.43 29.45
N THR A 323 34.31 31.27 30.28
CA THR A 323 34.40 31.00 31.72
C THR A 323 33.13 31.48 32.41
N SER A 324 32.35 30.55 32.94
CA SER A 324 31.31 30.91 33.91
C SER A 324 31.87 30.92 35.31
N PRO A 325 31.60 31.95 36.12
CA PRO A 325 32.03 31.99 37.52
C PRO A 325 31.19 31.03 38.35
N SER A 326 31.90 30.27 39.19
CA SER A 326 31.33 29.43 40.25
C SER A 326 30.80 30.31 41.40
N PRO A 327 29.64 30.01 41.97
CA PRO A 327 29.20 30.68 43.19
C PRO A 327 29.86 30.00 44.41
N ARG A 328 30.67 30.76 45.13
CA ARG A 328 30.94 30.55 46.55
C ARG A 328 30.93 31.88 47.26
N ASP A 329 30.26 31.82 48.39
CA ASP A 329 30.03 32.70 49.50
C ASP A 329 28.81 33.60 49.42
#